data_cdd4f5fce60b80e6ce4466570740d19d
#
_entry.id   cdd4f5fce60b80e6ce4466570740d19d
#
_cell.length_a   1.000
_cell.length_b   1.000
_cell.length_c   1.000
_cell.angle_alpha   90.00
_cell.angle_beta   90.00
_cell.angle_gamma   90.00
#
_symmetry.space_group_name_H-M   'P 1'
#
loop_
_entity.id
_entity.type
_entity.pdbx_description
1 polymer ?
#
loop_
_entity_poly.entity_id
_entity_poly.type
_entity_poly.pdbx_seq_one_letter_code
_entity_poly.pdbx_strand_id
1 'polypeptide(L)'
;VNDASDIDADRRHHRKRSRPFASGALSPLVGLPFSALLAIGGLALGAVLGPLPFVAVAVYLVMNAFYTFWLKTKQIADVFALTGLYIIRVVLGGLATGFLASSWLLAFCGFFFFSLALAKRVTEVDTAAAGGGVGLSRRGYRPTDGPVLKMMGVASGFMSCLVLALYIQNDVT
;
A
#
# COMPACT_ATOMS: atom_id res chain seq x y z
N VAL A 1 12.03 5.07 3.88
CA VAL A 1 12.62 4.91 2.51
C VAL A 1 11.76 5.63 1.48
N ASN A 2 10.46 5.36 1.37
CA ASN A 2 9.61 5.99 0.35
C ASN A 2 9.62 7.53 0.42
N ASP A 3 9.43 8.12 1.60
CA ASP A 3 9.46 9.57 1.78
C ASP A 3 10.85 10.16 1.50
N ALA A 4 11.94 9.43 1.79
CA ALA A 4 13.29 9.84 1.43
C ALA A 4 13.53 9.82 -0.10
N SER A 5 12.86 8.92 -0.84
CA SER A 5 12.93 8.92 -2.31
C SER A 5 12.11 10.03 -2.97
N ASP A 6 11.21 10.67 -2.21
CA ASP A 6 10.23 11.62 -2.72
C ASP A 6 10.46 13.07 -2.25
N ILE A 7 11.61 13.37 -1.60
CA ILE A 7 11.93 14.67 -0.97
C ILE A 7 11.67 15.86 -1.92
N ASP A 8 12.20 15.84 -3.14
CA ASP A 8 12.08 16.94 -4.07
C ASP A 8 10.64 17.17 -4.56
N ALA A 9 9.87 16.10 -4.68
CA ALA A 9 8.48 16.18 -5.06
C ALA A 9 7.60 16.65 -3.88
N ASP A 10 7.89 16.17 -2.68
CA ASP A 10 7.16 16.55 -1.48
C ASP A 10 7.40 18.04 -1.10
N ARG A 11 8.60 18.56 -1.35
CA ARG A 11 8.91 20.00 -1.18
C ARG A 11 8.07 20.90 -2.08
N ARG A 12 7.75 20.46 -3.31
CA ARG A 12 6.92 21.21 -4.26
C ARG A 12 5.42 21.11 -3.97
N HIS A 13 5.00 20.16 -3.12
CA HIS A 13 3.60 19.92 -2.84
C HIS A 13 3.15 20.68 -1.58
N HIS A 14 2.12 21.53 -1.69
CA HIS A 14 1.66 22.42 -0.62
C HIS A 14 1.44 21.73 0.75
N ARG A 15 0.81 20.54 0.78
CA ARG A 15 0.54 19.79 2.03
C ARG A 15 1.68 18.86 2.45
N LYS A 16 2.49 18.34 1.52
CA LYS A 16 3.53 17.35 1.81
C LYS A 16 4.88 17.99 2.18
N ARG A 17 5.06 19.29 1.96
CA ARG A 17 6.27 20.04 2.34
C ARG A 17 6.56 20.03 3.84
N SER A 18 5.54 19.77 4.67
CA SER A 18 5.67 19.65 6.13
C SER A 18 6.16 18.26 6.60
N ARG A 19 6.32 17.29 5.70
CA ARG A 19 6.87 15.97 6.05
C ARG A 19 8.30 16.10 6.55
N PRO A 20 8.75 15.26 7.53
CA PRO A 20 10.05 15.39 8.18
C PRO A 20 11.25 15.48 7.24
N PHE A 21 11.28 14.68 6.17
CA PHE A 21 12.37 14.74 5.17
C PHE A 21 12.25 15.96 4.25
N ALA A 22 11.04 16.31 3.82
CA ALA A 22 10.81 17.44 2.92
C ALA A 22 11.06 18.79 3.61
N SER A 23 10.67 18.90 4.89
CA SER A 23 10.90 20.08 5.73
C SER A 23 12.35 20.25 6.21
N GLY A 24 13.16 19.18 6.10
CA GLY A 24 14.54 19.17 6.62
C GLY A 24 14.64 18.85 8.12
N ALA A 25 13.51 18.57 8.80
CA ALA A 25 13.52 18.20 10.21
C ALA A 25 14.23 16.86 10.48
N LEU A 26 14.27 15.97 9.47
CA LEU A 26 15.00 14.71 9.52
C LEU A 26 15.95 14.59 8.32
N SER A 27 17.26 14.43 8.61
CA SER A 27 18.24 14.19 7.58
C SER A 27 18.11 12.79 6.96
N PRO A 28 18.20 12.64 5.62
CA PRO A 28 18.26 11.34 4.97
C PRO A 28 19.40 10.45 5.50
N LEU A 29 20.52 11.06 5.93
CA LEU A 29 21.67 10.35 6.52
C LEU A 29 21.31 9.62 7.82
N VAL A 30 20.30 10.08 8.54
CA VAL A 30 19.78 9.41 9.76
C VAL A 30 18.61 8.49 9.43
N GLY A 31 17.72 8.94 8.57
CA GLY A 31 16.50 8.19 8.25
C GLY A 31 16.75 6.90 7.48
N LEU A 32 17.73 6.87 6.57
CA LEU A 32 18.05 5.66 5.80
C LEU A 32 18.67 4.55 6.68
N PRO A 33 19.70 4.80 7.51
CA PRO A 33 20.21 3.80 8.45
C PRO A 33 19.15 3.32 9.43
N PHE A 34 18.29 4.21 9.93
CA PHE A 34 17.20 3.84 10.83
C PHE A 34 16.19 2.91 10.15
N SER A 35 15.84 3.18 8.88
CA SER A 35 14.97 2.28 8.12
C SER A 35 15.59 0.91 7.85
N ALA A 36 16.91 0.87 7.62
CA ALA A 36 17.65 -0.39 7.47
C ALA A 36 17.68 -1.18 8.79
N LEU A 37 17.90 -0.50 9.92
CA LEU A 37 17.83 -1.13 11.26
C LEU A 37 16.46 -1.75 11.53
N LEU A 38 15.37 -1.04 11.19
CA LEU A 38 14.01 -1.56 11.34
C LEU A 38 13.75 -2.76 10.42
N ALA A 39 14.27 -2.76 9.20
CA ALA A 39 14.15 -3.88 8.28
C ALA A 39 14.90 -5.13 8.79
N ILE A 40 16.12 -4.94 9.29
CA ILE A 40 16.92 -6.02 9.91
C ILE A 40 16.22 -6.54 11.17
N GLY A 41 15.70 -5.65 12.01
CA GLY A 41 14.92 -6.02 13.20
C GLY A 41 13.68 -6.83 12.85
N GLY A 42 12.95 -6.43 11.80
CA GLY A 42 11.80 -7.18 11.29
C GLY A 42 12.18 -8.57 10.78
N LEU A 43 13.29 -8.70 10.05
CA LEU A 43 13.81 -10.00 9.60
C LEU A 43 14.26 -10.89 10.79
N ALA A 44 14.93 -10.30 11.76
CA ALA A 44 15.36 -11.03 12.98
C ALA A 44 14.14 -11.56 13.77
N LEU A 45 13.11 -10.73 13.96
CA LEU A 45 11.86 -11.16 14.60
C LEU A 45 11.16 -12.25 13.76
N GLY A 46 11.12 -12.12 12.46
CA GLY A 46 10.58 -13.13 11.55
C GLY A 46 11.33 -14.47 11.72
N ALA A 47 12.66 -14.44 11.82
CA ALA A 47 13.50 -15.63 12.01
C ALA A 47 13.24 -16.31 13.37
N VAL A 48 13.02 -15.52 14.43
CA VAL A 48 12.66 -16.05 15.77
C VAL A 48 11.29 -16.73 15.74
N LEU A 49 10.34 -16.19 14.98
CA LEU A 49 8.97 -16.76 14.83
C LEU A 49 8.94 -18.01 13.95
N GLY A 50 9.97 -18.24 13.13
CA GLY A 50 10.10 -19.42 12.29
C GLY A 50 10.38 -19.11 10.81
N PRO A 51 10.57 -20.16 10.00
CA PRO A 51 10.99 -19.98 8.59
C PRO A 51 9.91 -19.32 7.73
N LEU A 52 8.63 -19.62 7.93
CA LEU A 52 7.54 -19.04 7.13
C LEU A 52 7.34 -17.55 7.40
N PRO A 53 7.26 -17.06 8.67
CA PRO A 53 7.26 -15.64 8.97
C PRO A 53 8.49 -14.91 8.44
N PHE A 54 9.68 -15.50 8.55
CA PHE A 54 10.90 -14.92 7.98
C PHE A 54 10.78 -14.68 6.47
N VAL A 55 10.36 -15.71 5.72
CA VAL A 55 10.16 -15.61 4.27
C VAL A 55 9.10 -14.55 3.94
N ALA A 56 7.99 -14.51 4.69
CA ALA A 56 6.93 -13.52 4.47
C ALA A 56 7.42 -12.08 4.69
N VAL A 57 8.24 -11.83 5.73
CA VAL A 57 8.88 -10.51 5.95
C VAL A 57 9.85 -10.18 4.81
N ALA A 58 10.67 -11.13 4.38
CA ALA A 58 11.62 -10.93 3.28
C ALA A 58 10.88 -10.57 1.98
N VAL A 59 9.84 -11.33 1.63
CA VAL A 59 8.98 -11.05 0.46
C VAL A 59 8.33 -9.66 0.59
N TYR A 60 7.81 -9.31 1.76
CA TYR A 60 7.24 -7.98 2.01
C TYR A 60 8.26 -6.86 1.76
N LEU A 61 9.48 -6.99 2.27
CA LEU A 61 10.53 -5.98 2.08
C LEU A 61 10.94 -5.85 0.62
N VAL A 62 11.10 -6.97 -0.10
CA VAL A 62 11.41 -6.97 -1.54
C VAL A 62 10.27 -6.30 -2.33
N MET A 63 9.02 -6.70 -2.08
CA MET A 63 7.86 -6.11 -2.75
C MET A 63 7.71 -4.63 -2.45
N ASN A 64 7.98 -4.20 -1.21
CA ASN A 64 7.95 -2.79 -0.82
C ASN A 64 9.06 -1.98 -1.50
N ALA A 65 10.26 -2.52 -1.63
CA ALA A 65 11.34 -1.90 -2.39
C ALA A 65 10.96 -1.78 -3.87
N PHE A 66 10.48 -2.88 -4.48
CA PHE A 66 10.05 -2.89 -5.88
C PHE A 66 8.90 -1.90 -6.15
N TYR A 67 7.93 -1.81 -5.23
CA TYR A 67 6.89 -0.79 -5.27
C TYR A 67 7.48 0.62 -5.23
N THR A 68 8.39 0.89 -4.28
CA THR A 68 8.96 2.21 -4.07
C THR A 68 9.74 2.72 -5.28
N PHE A 69 10.49 1.84 -5.95
CA PHE A 69 11.37 2.26 -7.04
C PHE A 69 10.72 2.17 -8.42
N TRP A 70 9.80 1.22 -8.65
CA TRP A 70 9.29 0.93 -9.98
C TRP A 70 7.77 1.04 -10.09
N LEU A 71 7.00 0.34 -9.25
CA LEU A 71 5.55 0.18 -9.44
C LEU A 71 4.77 1.45 -9.14
N LYS A 72 5.23 2.31 -8.23
CA LYS A 72 4.52 3.54 -7.86
C LYS A 72 4.33 4.53 -9.01
N THR A 73 5.08 4.38 -10.11
CA THR A 73 4.98 5.23 -11.30
C THR A 73 4.07 4.65 -12.39
N LYS A 74 3.63 3.39 -12.24
CA LYS A 74 2.82 2.69 -13.22
C LYS A 74 1.35 2.74 -12.82
N GLN A 75 0.49 3.21 -13.76
CA GLN A 75 -0.96 3.22 -13.58
C GLN A 75 -1.47 1.82 -13.26
N ILE A 76 -2.47 1.74 -12.38
CA ILE A 76 -3.13 0.50 -11.94
C ILE A 76 -2.17 -0.47 -11.24
N ALA A 77 -0.96 -0.72 -11.76
CA ALA A 77 0.02 -1.60 -11.13
C ALA A 77 0.39 -1.16 -9.70
N ASP A 78 0.39 0.17 -9.44
CA ASP A 78 0.60 0.72 -8.11
C ASP A 78 -0.53 0.32 -7.14
N VAL A 79 -1.77 0.27 -7.61
CA VAL A 79 -2.94 -0.14 -6.81
C VAL A 79 -2.87 -1.63 -6.46
N PHE A 80 -2.58 -2.48 -7.46
CA PHE A 80 -2.36 -3.92 -7.22
C PHE A 80 -1.21 -4.19 -6.27
N ALA A 81 -0.09 -3.49 -6.43
CA ALA A 81 1.06 -3.65 -5.55
C ALA A 81 0.76 -3.22 -4.11
N LEU A 82 0.05 -2.11 -3.90
CA LEU A 82 -0.40 -1.69 -2.57
C LEU A 82 -1.33 -2.73 -1.95
N THR A 83 -2.31 -3.22 -2.71
CA THR A 83 -3.22 -4.29 -2.26
C THR A 83 -2.44 -5.53 -1.86
N GLY A 84 -1.49 -5.98 -2.69
CA GLY A 84 -0.63 -7.12 -2.38
C GLY A 84 0.19 -6.93 -1.11
N LEU A 85 0.76 -5.74 -0.90
CA LEU A 85 1.49 -5.40 0.32
C LEU A 85 0.61 -5.46 1.58
N TYR A 86 -0.66 -5.07 1.49
CA TYR A 86 -1.60 -5.21 2.61
C TYR A 86 -1.97 -6.67 2.86
N ILE A 87 -2.21 -7.47 1.80
CA ILE A 87 -2.50 -8.91 1.92
C ILE A 87 -1.33 -9.65 2.57
N ILE A 88 -0.08 -9.37 2.15
CA ILE A 88 1.11 -10.00 2.75
C ILE A 88 1.17 -9.73 4.25
N ARG A 89 0.78 -8.54 4.72
CA ARG A 89 0.72 -8.24 6.17
C ARG A 89 -0.30 -9.09 6.90
N VAL A 90 -1.47 -9.33 6.30
CA VAL A 90 -2.50 -10.22 6.88
C VAL A 90 -1.99 -11.65 6.96
N VAL A 91 -1.38 -12.15 5.88
CA VAL A 91 -0.76 -13.49 5.85
C VAL A 91 0.35 -13.60 6.90
N LEU A 92 1.24 -12.60 6.98
CA LEU A 92 2.32 -12.55 7.97
C LEU A 92 1.76 -12.61 9.41
N GLY A 93 0.68 -11.84 9.69
CA GLY A 93 0.01 -11.89 11.00
C GLY A 93 -0.50 -13.28 11.33
N GLY A 94 -1.12 -13.96 10.37
CA GLY A 94 -1.58 -15.35 10.52
C GLY A 94 -0.42 -16.32 10.78
N LEU A 95 0.66 -16.21 10.01
CA LEU A 95 1.85 -17.05 10.19
C LEU A 95 2.54 -16.82 11.53
N ALA A 96 2.56 -15.57 12.02
CA ALA A 96 3.19 -15.21 13.29
C ALA A 96 2.40 -15.71 14.52
N THR A 97 1.06 -15.80 14.38
CA THR A 97 0.17 -16.22 15.47
C THR A 97 -0.20 -17.70 15.42
N GLY A 98 0.16 -18.41 14.34
CA GLY A 98 -0.25 -19.80 14.10
C GLY A 98 -1.68 -19.96 13.57
N PHE A 99 -2.43 -18.86 13.36
CA PHE A 99 -3.78 -18.86 12.80
C PHE A 99 -3.72 -18.51 11.32
N LEU A 100 -3.83 -19.51 10.45
CA LEU A 100 -3.79 -19.26 9.00
C LEU A 100 -5.01 -18.44 8.55
N ALA A 101 -4.75 -17.42 7.75
CA ALA A 101 -5.81 -16.61 7.16
C ALA A 101 -6.66 -17.48 6.22
N SER A 102 -7.99 -17.50 6.42
CA SER A 102 -8.90 -18.22 5.57
C SER A 102 -8.95 -17.63 4.17
N SER A 103 -9.31 -18.45 3.16
CA SER A 103 -9.48 -17.97 1.78
C SER A 103 -10.54 -16.87 1.68
N TRP A 104 -11.59 -16.93 2.50
CA TRP A 104 -12.62 -15.90 2.59
C TRP A 104 -12.06 -14.56 3.10
N LEU A 105 -11.26 -14.61 4.17
CA LEU A 105 -10.60 -13.42 4.70
C LEU A 105 -9.66 -12.80 3.67
N LEU A 106 -8.86 -13.60 2.97
CA LEU A 106 -7.96 -13.12 1.94
C LEU A 106 -8.72 -12.50 0.75
N ALA A 107 -9.83 -13.11 0.32
CA ALA A 107 -10.68 -12.57 -0.73
C ALA A 107 -11.31 -11.23 -0.31
N PHE A 108 -11.88 -11.16 0.91
CA PHE A 108 -12.40 -9.93 1.49
C PHE A 108 -11.32 -8.85 1.52
N CYS A 109 -10.15 -9.13 2.09
CA CYS A 109 -9.04 -8.20 2.17
C CYS A 109 -8.57 -7.74 0.79
N GLY A 110 -8.55 -8.63 -0.20
CA GLY A 110 -8.20 -8.31 -1.57
C GLY A 110 -9.09 -7.22 -2.16
N PHE A 111 -10.39 -7.43 -2.15
CA PHE A 111 -11.35 -6.45 -2.67
C PHE A 111 -11.39 -5.17 -1.82
N PHE A 112 -11.34 -5.30 -0.50
CA PHE A 112 -11.37 -4.16 0.43
C PHE A 112 -10.15 -3.26 0.26
N PHE A 113 -8.94 -3.80 0.32
CA PHE A 113 -7.73 -3.00 0.17
C PHE A 113 -7.56 -2.44 -1.25
N PHE A 114 -8.02 -3.17 -2.27
CA PHE A 114 -8.05 -2.66 -3.63
C PHE A 114 -8.98 -1.44 -3.76
N SER A 115 -10.17 -1.50 -3.16
CA SER A 115 -11.10 -0.36 -3.09
C SER A 115 -10.46 0.84 -2.38
N LEU A 116 -9.81 0.63 -1.22
CA LEU A 116 -9.13 1.71 -0.49
C LEU A 116 -7.96 2.30 -1.27
N ALA A 117 -7.18 1.47 -1.97
CA ALA A 117 -6.09 1.95 -2.80
C ALA A 117 -6.61 2.79 -3.98
N LEU A 118 -7.71 2.38 -4.61
CA LEU A 118 -8.39 3.17 -5.66
C LEU A 118 -8.96 4.47 -5.11
N ALA A 119 -9.63 4.47 -3.96
CA ALA A 119 -10.15 5.67 -3.32
C ALA A 119 -9.04 6.71 -3.09
N LYS A 120 -7.85 6.26 -2.65
CA LYS A 120 -6.68 7.12 -2.52
C LYS A 120 -6.25 7.72 -3.87
N ARG A 121 -6.28 6.93 -4.96
CA ARG A 121 -5.95 7.45 -6.31
C ARG A 121 -6.98 8.45 -6.80
N VAL A 122 -8.26 8.18 -6.60
CA VAL A 122 -9.35 9.12 -6.91
C VAL A 122 -9.11 10.46 -6.20
N THR A 123 -8.84 10.44 -4.90
CA THR A 123 -8.57 11.67 -4.14
C THR A 123 -7.36 12.43 -4.67
N GLU A 124 -6.29 11.74 -5.06
CA GLU A 124 -5.11 12.36 -5.66
C GLU A 124 -5.43 13.00 -7.02
N VAL A 125 -6.22 12.30 -7.88
CA VAL A 125 -6.65 12.79 -9.19
C VAL A 125 -7.58 14.00 -9.05
N ASP A 126 -8.59 13.93 -8.19
CA ASP A 126 -9.55 15.01 -7.96
C ASP A 126 -8.84 16.25 -7.37
N THR A 127 -7.92 16.06 -6.41
CA THR A 127 -7.15 17.17 -5.82
C THR A 127 -6.24 17.84 -6.83
N ALA A 128 -5.60 17.07 -7.70
CA ALA A 128 -4.73 17.61 -8.73
C ALA A 128 -5.51 18.31 -9.84
N ALA A 129 -6.70 17.81 -10.20
CA ALA A 129 -7.59 18.48 -11.14
C ALA A 129 -8.03 19.85 -10.61
N ALA A 130 -8.36 19.96 -9.32
CA ALA A 130 -8.73 21.20 -8.66
C ALA A 130 -7.55 22.18 -8.51
N GLY A 131 -6.32 21.68 -8.40
CA GLY A 131 -5.08 22.45 -8.23
C GLY A 131 -4.31 22.78 -9.53
N GLY A 132 -4.94 22.70 -10.70
CA GLY A 132 -4.30 23.01 -11.98
C GLY A 132 -3.36 21.91 -12.52
N GLY A 133 -3.52 20.66 -12.09
CA GLY A 133 -2.80 19.50 -12.65
C GLY A 133 -1.40 19.24 -12.08
N VAL A 134 -0.94 20.06 -11.15
CA VAL A 134 0.38 19.89 -10.51
C VAL A 134 0.32 18.68 -9.56
N GLY A 135 1.02 17.61 -9.92
CA GLY A 135 1.14 16.40 -9.07
C GLY A 135 0.70 15.08 -9.72
N LEU A 136 -0.09 15.11 -10.81
CA LEU A 136 -0.52 13.91 -11.53
C LEU A 136 0.59 13.28 -12.39
N SER A 137 1.54 14.09 -12.86
CA SER A 137 2.55 13.65 -13.85
C SER A 137 3.48 12.53 -13.35
N ARG A 138 3.58 12.36 -12.02
CA ARG A 138 4.53 11.40 -11.44
C ARG A 138 4.01 9.97 -11.40
N ARG A 139 2.69 9.76 -11.41
CA ARG A 139 2.06 8.42 -11.35
C ARG A 139 1.38 8.01 -12.66
N GLY A 140 1.51 8.81 -13.69
CA GLY A 140 0.95 8.55 -15.01
C GLY A 140 -0.58 8.69 -15.11
N TYR A 141 -1.32 8.94 -14.00
CA TYR A 141 -2.75 9.16 -14.03
C TYR A 141 -3.11 10.50 -14.69
N ARG A 142 -4.25 10.54 -15.39
CA ARG A 142 -4.82 11.72 -16.01
C ARG A 142 -6.12 12.11 -15.30
N PRO A 143 -6.56 13.37 -15.39
CA PRO A 143 -7.87 13.79 -14.85
C PRO A 143 -9.04 12.97 -15.44
N THR A 144 -8.89 12.52 -16.69
CA THR A 144 -9.87 11.68 -17.40
C THR A 144 -10.03 10.27 -16.80
N ASP A 145 -9.06 9.80 -16.01
CA ASP A 145 -9.09 8.45 -15.42
C ASP A 145 -9.99 8.39 -14.16
N GLY A 146 -10.35 9.55 -13.60
CA GLY A 146 -11.13 9.67 -12.37
C GLY A 146 -12.42 8.84 -12.37
N PRO A 147 -13.30 8.94 -13.39
CA PRO A 147 -14.54 8.16 -13.44
C PRO A 147 -14.30 6.65 -13.40
N VAL A 148 -13.32 6.14 -14.16
CA VAL A 148 -12.98 4.71 -14.22
C VAL A 148 -12.47 4.23 -12.85
N LEU A 149 -11.57 4.98 -12.22
CA LEU A 149 -11.06 4.66 -10.89
C LEU A 149 -12.17 4.64 -9.82
N LYS A 150 -13.13 5.57 -9.90
CA LYS A 150 -14.32 5.62 -9.02
C LYS A 150 -15.19 4.37 -9.21
N MET A 151 -15.50 4.02 -10.45
CA MET A 151 -16.30 2.83 -10.77
C MET A 151 -15.63 1.54 -10.26
N MET A 152 -14.34 1.36 -10.53
CA MET A 152 -13.58 0.21 -10.07
C MET A 152 -13.51 0.16 -8.53
N GLY A 153 -13.32 1.29 -7.87
CA GLY A 153 -13.27 1.40 -6.41
C GLY A 153 -14.59 1.01 -5.75
N VAL A 154 -15.70 1.53 -6.26
CA VAL A 154 -17.05 1.22 -5.78
C VAL A 154 -17.39 -0.26 -6.03
N ALA A 155 -17.14 -0.76 -7.24
CA ALA A 155 -17.38 -2.17 -7.57
C ALA A 155 -16.60 -3.11 -6.65
N SER A 156 -15.31 -2.82 -6.40
CA SER A 156 -14.49 -3.62 -5.49
C SER A 156 -14.98 -3.54 -4.04
N GLY A 157 -15.44 -2.37 -3.60
CA GLY A 157 -16.05 -2.21 -2.28
C GLY A 157 -17.31 -3.08 -2.10
N PHE A 158 -18.21 -3.09 -3.09
CA PHE A 158 -19.39 -3.98 -3.08
C PHE A 158 -19.00 -5.46 -3.11
N MET A 159 -17.96 -5.83 -3.89
CA MET A 159 -17.46 -7.22 -3.90
C MET A 159 -16.92 -7.64 -2.53
N SER A 160 -16.26 -6.75 -1.79
CA SER A 160 -15.83 -7.07 -0.43
C SER A 160 -17.01 -7.34 0.51
N CYS A 161 -18.08 -6.53 0.42
CA CYS A 161 -19.32 -6.76 1.19
C CYS A 161 -19.99 -8.08 0.79
N LEU A 162 -20.03 -8.42 -0.51
CA LEU A 162 -20.59 -9.68 -0.99
C LEU A 162 -19.81 -10.88 -0.46
N VAL A 163 -18.48 -10.85 -0.51
CA VAL A 163 -17.63 -11.92 0.04
C VAL A 163 -17.89 -12.10 1.53
N LEU A 164 -18.04 -11.01 2.29
CA LEU A 164 -18.36 -11.10 3.71
C LEU A 164 -19.74 -11.70 3.96
N ALA A 165 -20.75 -11.32 3.17
CA ALA A 165 -22.10 -11.88 3.27
C ALA A 165 -22.13 -13.39 2.96
N LEU A 166 -21.42 -13.82 1.91
CA LEU A 166 -21.28 -15.23 1.55
C LEU A 166 -20.53 -16.03 2.63
N TYR A 167 -19.50 -15.45 3.22
CA TYR A 167 -18.79 -16.07 4.34
C TYR A 167 -19.72 -16.34 5.52
N ILE A 168 -20.50 -15.33 5.95
CA ILE A 168 -21.46 -15.47 7.05
C ILE A 168 -22.50 -16.56 6.75
N GLN A 169 -22.99 -16.62 5.51
CA GLN A 169 -23.96 -17.64 5.10
C GLN A 169 -23.36 -19.06 5.12
N ASN A 170 -22.09 -19.20 4.73
CA ASN A 170 -21.40 -20.49 4.67
C ASN A 170 -21.05 -21.05 6.06
N ASP A 171 -20.81 -20.19 7.05
CA ASP A 171 -20.50 -20.61 8.43
C ASP A 171 -21.77 -20.94 9.27
N VAL A 172 -22.97 -20.55 8.79
CA VAL A 172 -24.25 -20.77 9.49
C VAL A 172 -24.96 -22.05 9.01
N THR A 173 -24.48 -22.64 7.89
CA THR A 173 -25.00 -23.94 7.38
C THR A 173 -24.04 -25.07 7.66
#